data_121e14a561dd3238b867478fa1a43e9e
#
_entry.id   121e14a561dd3238b867478fa1a43e9e
#
_cell.length_a   1.000
_cell.length_b   1.000
_cell.length_c   1.000
_cell.angle_alpha   90.00
_cell.angle_beta   90.00
_cell.angle_gamma   90.00
#
_symmetry.space_group_name_H-M   'P 1'
#
loop_
_entity.id
_entity.type
_entity.pdbx_description
1 polymer ?
#
loop_
_entity_poly.entity_id
_entity_poly.type
_entity_poly.pdbx_seq_one_letter_code
_entity_poly.pdbx_strand_id
1 'polypeptide(L)'
;PRLSKKALSKSDIESLARGFTDCTSELRSEVIGAWDFHANITKNIASTHIIDKTSNHLNGFIINLPCRGMTGYNWTSDEMVFHHKPEEYGAIHFHDDDIDDARWDVDFTYKVPDLIRSGVYAARLRINGEESAETEDFIPFVIKPPKGKATSKLCFVLPTNSYLAYSNDNLGTNSVVAQLLAGKVPVLAASDLYLNEHREYGLSTYSKHSDGSGVAISSRLRPILNMRPKYRHWLSPSLWQLNADLHLTDWLEEKKIDFDVVTDEDLHLEGVE
;
A
#
# COMPACT_ATOMS: atom_id res chain seq x y z
N PRO A 1 -8.03 -23.43 -2.59
CA PRO A 1 -8.98 -24.15 -1.73
C PRO A 1 -10.06 -24.85 -2.54
N ARG A 2 -10.69 -25.91 -1.95
CA ARG A 2 -11.79 -26.64 -2.58
C ARG A 2 -12.83 -26.98 -1.53
N LEU A 3 -14.08 -26.97 -1.92
CA LEU A 3 -15.24 -27.33 -1.09
C LEU A 3 -16.03 -28.44 -1.78
N SER A 4 -16.25 -29.56 -1.12
CA SER A 4 -17.01 -30.69 -1.64
C SER A 4 -18.34 -30.90 -0.95
N LYS A 5 -19.31 -31.55 -1.64
CA LYS A 5 -20.65 -31.85 -1.12
C LYS A 5 -20.61 -32.91 -0.02
N LYS A 6 -19.59 -33.76 0.00
CA LYS A 6 -19.43 -34.86 0.94
C LYS A 6 -17.98 -35.10 1.32
N ALA A 7 -17.74 -35.92 2.30
CA ALA A 7 -16.40 -36.43 2.59
C ALA A 7 -15.87 -37.23 1.39
N LEU A 8 -14.68 -36.90 0.96
CA LEU A 8 -14.01 -37.54 -0.19
C LEU A 8 -13.06 -38.66 0.30
N SER A 9 -12.84 -39.63 -0.56
CA SER A 9 -11.78 -40.66 -0.32
C SER A 9 -10.39 -40.02 -0.39
N LYS A 10 -9.39 -40.70 0.19
CA LYS A 10 -8.01 -40.25 0.11
C LYS A 10 -7.53 -40.09 -1.35
N SER A 11 -7.87 -41.05 -2.21
CA SER A 11 -7.52 -40.98 -3.65
C SER A 11 -8.15 -39.80 -4.35
N ASP A 12 -9.40 -39.43 -4.02
CA ASP A 12 -10.07 -38.27 -4.59
C ASP A 12 -9.41 -36.97 -4.14
N ILE A 13 -9.04 -36.88 -2.85
CA ILE A 13 -8.32 -35.73 -2.30
C ILE A 13 -6.97 -35.57 -3.01
N GLU A 14 -6.20 -36.66 -3.19
CA GLU A 14 -4.92 -36.64 -3.90
C GLU A 14 -5.09 -36.24 -5.38
N SER A 15 -6.18 -36.66 -6.02
CA SER A 15 -6.49 -36.26 -7.39
C SER A 15 -6.82 -34.76 -7.49
N LEU A 16 -7.64 -34.26 -6.58
CA LEU A 16 -7.95 -32.82 -6.50
C LEU A 16 -6.71 -31.98 -6.17
N ALA A 17 -5.80 -32.49 -5.35
CA ALA A 17 -4.56 -31.79 -4.99
C ALA A 17 -3.65 -31.60 -6.22
N ARG A 18 -3.62 -32.53 -7.16
CA ARG A 18 -2.86 -32.42 -8.41
C ARG A 18 -3.42 -31.37 -9.36
N GLY A 19 -4.73 -31.23 -9.46
CA GLY A 19 -5.38 -30.21 -10.29
C GLY A 19 -6.88 -30.46 -10.41
N PHE A 20 -7.69 -29.41 -10.26
CA PHE A 20 -9.15 -29.53 -10.41
C PHE A 20 -9.57 -29.91 -11.83
N THR A 21 -8.89 -29.36 -12.85
CA THR A 21 -9.18 -29.61 -14.26
C THR A 21 -8.83 -31.03 -14.69
N ASP A 22 -7.90 -31.68 -14.00
CA ASP A 22 -7.38 -33.00 -14.34
C ASP A 22 -8.17 -34.14 -13.68
N CYS A 23 -9.16 -33.78 -12.86
CA CYS A 23 -10.04 -34.74 -12.22
C CYS A 23 -11.10 -35.29 -13.18
N THR A 24 -11.65 -36.50 -12.86
CA THR A 24 -12.78 -37.06 -13.58
C THR A 24 -14.02 -36.17 -13.49
N SER A 25 -14.97 -36.30 -14.42
CA SER A 25 -16.23 -35.55 -14.41
C SER A 25 -17.04 -35.84 -13.15
N GLU A 26 -17.03 -37.09 -12.69
CA GLU A 26 -17.74 -37.54 -11.50
C GLU A 26 -17.18 -36.82 -10.26
N LEU A 27 -15.86 -36.81 -10.10
CA LEU A 27 -15.23 -36.13 -8.94
C LEU A 27 -15.47 -34.62 -8.99
N ARG A 28 -15.37 -33.99 -10.18
CA ARG A 28 -15.67 -32.57 -10.34
C ARG A 28 -17.09 -32.21 -9.97
N SER A 29 -18.09 -33.10 -10.24
CA SER A 29 -19.49 -32.88 -9.88
C SER A 29 -19.75 -32.88 -8.38
N GLU A 30 -18.85 -33.48 -7.58
CA GLU A 30 -18.91 -33.47 -6.12
C GLU A 30 -18.33 -32.20 -5.51
N VAL A 31 -17.62 -31.36 -6.29
CA VAL A 31 -16.98 -30.14 -5.81
C VAL A 31 -17.93 -28.96 -6.02
N ILE A 32 -18.22 -28.25 -4.93
CA ILE A 32 -19.10 -27.08 -4.91
C ILE A 32 -18.32 -25.85 -5.38
N GLY A 33 -17.05 -25.69 -4.93
CA GLY A 33 -16.18 -24.58 -5.29
C GLY A 33 -14.72 -25.02 -5.35
N ALA A 34 -13.99 -24.47 -6.34
CA ALA A 34 -12.55 -24.70 -6.53
C ALA A 34 -11.87 -23.39 -6.90
N TRP A 35 -11.30 -22.70 -5.92
CA TRP A 35 -10.72 -21.39 -6.12
C TRP A 35 -9.26 -21.49 -6.54
N ASP A 36 -8.95 -20.71 -7.57
CA ASP A 36 -7.65 -20.65 -8.22
C ASP A 36 -6.94 -19.33 -7.85
N PHE A 37 -5.90 -19.43 -7.03
CA PHE A 37 -5.19 -18.26 -6.53
C PHE A 37 -4.10 -17.76 -7.47
N HIS A 38 -3.67 -18.56 -8.47
CA HIS A 38 -2.72 -18.08 -9.48
C HIS A 38 -3.40 -17.39 -10.66
N ALA A 39 -4.72 -17.49 -10.79
CA ALA A 39 -5.44 -16.86 -11.89
C ALA A 39 -5.22 -15.35 -11.92
N ASN A 40 -4.80 -14.85 -13.09
CA ASN A 40 -4.58 -13.43 -13.38
C ASN A 40 -3.42 -12.74 -12.62
N ILE A 41 -2.59 -13.43 -11.84
CA ILE A 41 -1.47 -12.80 -11.11
C ILE A 41 -0.44 -12.17 -12.06
N THR A 42 -0.27 -12.70 -13.26
CA THR A 42 0.63 -12.14 -14.28
C THR A 42 0.07 -10.89 -14.96
N LYS A 43 -1.24 -10.67 -14.89
CA LYS A 43 -1.91 -9.52 -15.48
C LYS A 43 -2.09 -8.38 -14.46
N ASN A 44 -2.48 -8.75 -13.27
CA ASN A 44 -2.71 -7.79 -12.18
C ASN A 44 -2.61 -8.50 -10.82
N ILE A 45 -1.44 -8.42 -10.20
CA ILE A 45 -1.16 -8.99 -8.89
C ILE A 45 -2.07 -8.40 -7.79
N ALA A 46 -2.51 -7.15 -7.95
CA ALA A 46 -3.40 -6.47 -7.01
C ALA A 46 -4.89 -6.77 -7.25
N SER A 47 -5.22 -7.68 -8.18
CA SER A 47 -6.63 -8.07 -8.38
C SER A 47 -7.21 -8.69 -7.12
N THR A 48 -8.34 -8.15 -6.67
CA THR A 48 -9.08 -8.66 -5.51
C THR A 48 -9.98 -9.86 -5.85
N HIS A 49 -10.09 -10.24 -7.12
CA HIS A 49 -10.97 -11.31 -7.58
C HIS A 49 -10.29 -12.67 -7.54
N ILE A 50 -10.95 -13.64 -6.94
CA ILE A 50 -10.56 -15.04 -6.90
C ILE A 50 -11.56 -15.86 -7.72
N ILE A 51 -11.07 -16.52 -8.74
CA ILE A 51 -11.91 -17.27 -9.70
C ILE A 51 -12.26 -18.66 -9.16
N ASP A 52 -13.55 -18.97 -9.14
CA ASP A 52 -14.03 -20.34 -8.97
C ASP A 52 -14.00 -21.08 -10.33
N LYS A 53 -13.31 -22.21 -10.38
CA LYS A 53 -13.18 -23.05 -11.59
C LYS A 53 -14.36 -23.98 -11.81
N THR A 54 -15.31 -24.07 -10.86
CA THR A 54 -16.53 -24.87 -11.02
C THR A 54 -17.58 -24.15 -11.86
N SER A 55 -18.58 -24.89 -12.32
CA SER A 55 -19.75 -24.32 -13.00
C SER A 55 -20.65 -23.48 -12.10
N ASN A 56 -20.42 -23.46 -10.78
CA ASN A 56 -21.22 -22.71 -9.83
C ASN A 56 -20.84 -21.22 -9.78
N HIS A 57 -19.65 -20.86 -10.31
CA HIS A 57 -19.13 -19.48 -10.37
C HIS A 57 -19.16 -18.74 -9.01
N LEU A 58 -18.83 -19.46 -7.94
CA LEU A 58 -18.73 -18.91 -6.58
C LEU A 58 -17.42 -18.11 -6.41
N ASN A 59 -17.26 -17.08 -7.22
CA ASN A 59 -16.07 -16.24 -7.18
C ASN A 59 -15.95 -15.54 -5.83
N GLY A 60 -14.71 -15.39 -5.35
CA GLY A 60 -14.39 -14.75 -4.09
C GLY A 60 -13.78 -13.37 -4.30
N PHE A 61 -13.73 -12.62 -3.20
CA PHE A 61 -13.00 -11.36 -3.11
C PHE A 61 -12.01 -11.45 -1.95
N ILE A 62 -10.81 -10.96 -2.18
CA ILE A 62 -9.83 -10.73 -1.12
C ILE A 62 -9.90 -9.28 -0.66
N ILE A 63 -9.72 -9.08 0.63
CA ILE A 63 -9.77 -7.78 1.30
C ILE A 63 -8.37 -7.45 1.81
N ASN A 64 -8.03 -6.16 1.84
CA ASN A 64 -6.77 -5.63 2.35
C ASN A 64 -5.51 -6.04 1.57
N LEU A 65 -5.67 -6.43 0.30
CA LEU A 65 -4.54 -6.71 -0.62
C LEU A 65 -3.44 -7.58 0.00
N PRO A 66 -3.73 -8.82 0.43
CA PRO A 66 -2.71 -9.71 0.97
C PRO A 66 -1.66 -10.03 -0.08
N CYS A 67 -0.48 -10.51 0.34
CA CYS A 67 0.60 -10.83 -0.56
C CYS A 67 0.23 -12.03 -1.45
N ARG A 68 0.07 -11.80 -2.76
CA ARG A 68 -0.19 -12.80 -3.79
C ARG A 68 1.09 -13.23 -4.49
N GLY A 69 1.01 -14.28 -5.32
CA GLY A 69 2.17 -14.78 -6.05
C GLY A 69 3.19 -15.45 -5.13
N MET A 70 2.73 -15.98 -4.01
CA MET A 70 3.55 -16.80 -3.12
C MET A 70 3.69 -18.21 -3.67
N THR A 71 4.82 -18.86 -3.35
CA THR A 71 5.10 -20.22 -3.79
C THR A 71 4.03 -21.20 -3.35
N GLY A 72 3.46 -21.92 -4.30
CA GLY A 72 2.44 -22.94 -4.07
C GLY A 72 3.01 -24.27 -3.59
N TYR A 73 2.13 -25.21 -3.27
CA TYR A 73 2.50 -26.58 -2.84
C TYR A 73 3.27 -27.36 -3.92
N ASN A 74 3.12 -26.96 -5.17
CA ASN A 74 3.72 -27.58 -6.36
C ASN A 74 4.98 -26.84 -6.86
N TRP A 75 5.50 -25.89 -6.10
CA TRP A 75 6.70 -25.15 -6.46
C TRP A 75 7.91 -26.05 -6.53
N THR A 76 8.61 -26.04 -7.66
CA THR A 76 9.77 -26.90 -7.94
C THR A 76 11.11 -26.23 -7.65
N SER A 77 11.14 -24.94 -7.37
CA SER A 77 12.33 -24.08 -7.27
C SER A 77 13.13 -23.89 -8.57
N ASP A 78 12.63 -24.36 -9.71
CA ASP A 78 13.29 -24.18 -11.00
C ASP A 78 13.09 -22.78 -11.58
N GLU A 79 11.97 -22.13 -11.22
CA GLU A 79 11.63 -20.78 -11.66
C GLU A 79 11.35 -19.88 -10.46
N MET A 80 12.06 -18.75 -10.37
CA MET A 80 11.97 -17.80 -9.26
C MET A 80 11.04 -16.63 -9.55
N VAL A 81 10.51 -16.53 -10.78
CA VAL A 81 9.67 -15.42 -11.21
C VAL A 81 8.26 -15.91 -11.50
N PHE A 82 7.29 -15.47 -10.70
CA PHE A 82 5.90 -15.92 -10.82
C PHE A 82 5.26 -15.62 -12.18
N HIS A 83 5.75 -14.63 -12.94
CA HIS A 83 5.27 -14.33 -14.29
C HIS A 83 5.58 -15.43 -15.30
N HIS A 84 6.67 -16.18 -15.09
CA HIS A 84 7.11 -17.22 -16.01
C HIS A 84 6.38 -18.55 -15.77
N LYS A 85 6.00 -18.84 -14.52
CA LYS A 85 5.39 -20.11 -14.13
C LYS A 85 4.30 -19.88 -13.07
N PRO A 86 3.24 -19.14 -13.40
CA PRO A 86 2.25 -18.68 -12.41
C PRO A 86 1.54 -19.83 -11.70
N GLU A 87 1.41 -21.01 -12.31
CA GLU A 87 0.80 -22.19 -11.71
C GLU A 87 1.53 -22.70 -10.46
N GLU A 88 2.81 -22.40 -10.34
CA GLU A 88 3.59 -22.73 -9.13
C GLU A 88 3.47 -21.68 -8.01
N TYR A 89 2.82 -20.55 -8.30
CA TYR A 89 2.68 -19.41 -7.39
C TYR A 89 1.22 -19.16 -6.96
N GLY A 90 0.51 -20.27 -6.73
CA GLY A 90 -0.90 -20.28 -6.37
C GLY A 90 -1.17 -20.21 -4.87
N ALA A 91 -0.32 -19.54 -4.08
CA ALA A 91 -0.59 -19.27 -2.68
C ALA A 91 -0.80 -17.78 -2.41
N ILE A 92 -1.50 -17.47 -1.33
CA ILE A 92 -1.72 -16.13 -0.82
C ILE A 92 -1.30 -16.11 0.64
N HIS A 93 -0.50 -15.13 1.03
CA HIS A 93 -0.13 -14.90 2.42
C HIS A 93 -1.01 -13.78 2.99
N PHE A 94 -1.89 -14.14 3.90
CA PHE A 94 -2.78 -13.23 4.62
C PHE A 94 -2.15 -12.85 5.96
N HIS A 95 -2.27 -11.58 6.34
CA HIS A 95 -1.83 -11.07 7.63
C HIS A 95 -3.01 -10.38 8.33
N ASP A 96 -2.97 -10.32 9.65
CA ASP A 96 -3.98 -9.68 10.48
C ASP A 96 -3.86 -8.15 10.50
N ASP A 97 -2.72 -7.63 10.04
CA ASP A 97 -2.36 -6.22 9.96
C ASP A 97 -2.23 -5.68 8.52
N ASP A 98 -2.71 -6.43 7.51
CA ASP A 98 -2.84 -5.93 6.14
C ASP A 98 -3.98 -4.91 6.05
N ILE A 99 -3.73 -3.77 5.39
CA ILE A 99 -4.73 -2.74 5.13
C ILE A 99 -4.51 -2.07 3.78
N ASP A 100 -5.56 -2.04 2.93
CA ASP A 100 -5.58 -1.33 1.65
C ASP A 100 -6.35 -0.01 1.72
N ASP A 101 -7.44 0.01 2.49
CA ASP A 101 -8.34 1.17 2.66
C ASP A 101 -8.96 1.13 4.05
N ALA A 102 -8.80 2.19 4.81
CA ALA A 102 -9.43 2.36 6.11
C ALA A 102 -10.96 2.53 6.03
N ARG A 103 -11.50 2.74 4.82
CA ARG A 103 -12.94 2.83 4.51
C ARG A 103 -13.69 3.86 5.35
N TRP A 104 -13.03 5.00 5.55
CA TRP A 104 -13.64 6.11 6.27
C TRP A 104 -14.76 6.77 5.49
N ASP A 105 -15.76 7.21 6.17
CA ASP A 105 -16.76 8.11 5.62
C ASP A 105 -16.12 9.47 5.30
N VAL A 106 -16.75 10.23 4.40
CA VAL A 106 -16.27 11.55 4.00
C VAL A 106 -16.66 12.58 5.06
N ASP A 107 -15.68 13.13 5.79
CA ASP A 107 -15.90 14.17 6.80
C ASP A 107 -16.16 15.53 6.15
N PHE A 108 -15.41 15.89 5.10
CA PHE A 108 -15.59 17.16 4.38
C PHE A 108 -15.15 17.04 2.93
N THR A 109 -15.67 17.92 2.10
CA THR A 109 -15.32 18.02 0.68
C THR A 109 -14.80 19.40 0.36
N TYR A 110 -13.68 19.48 -0.35
CA TYR A 110 -13.11 20.71 -0.85
C TYR A 110 -13.17 20.75 -2.39
N LYS A 111 -13.91 21.73 -2.94
CA LYS A 111 -13.92 21.95 -4.37
C LYS A 111 -12.70 22.81 -4.75
N VAL A 112 -11.80 22.24 -5.53
CA VAL A 112 -10.63 22.97 -6.04
C VAL A 112 -11.07 24.13 -6.90
N PRO A 113 -10.65 25.39 -6.61
CA PRO A 113 -10.97 26.54 -7.44
C PRO A 113 -10.29 26.48 -8.83
N ASP A 114 -10.97 26.95 -9.87
CA ASP A 114 -10.49 26.86 -11.26
C ASP A 114 -9.16 27.61 -11.52
N LEU A 115 -8.87 28.65 -10.72
CA LEU A 115 -7.69 29.50 -10.90
C LEU A 115 -6.54 29.19 -9.91
N ILE A 116 -6.65 28.13 -9.13
CA ILE A 116 -5.58 27.73 -8.22
C ILE A 116 -4.40 27.17 -9.02
N ARG A 117 -3.18 27.59 -8.68
CA ARG A 117 -1.97 27.08 -9.33
C ARG A 117 -1.69 25.64 -8.91
N SER A 118 -0.98 24.91 -9.77
CA SER A 118 -0.35 23.64 -9.40
C SER A 118 0.60 23.85 -8.23
N GLY A 119 0.64 22.89 -7.30
CA GLY A 119 1.48 23.01 -6.10
C GLY A 119 1.11 21.98 -5.02
N VAL A 120 1.85 22.06 -3.92
CA VAL A 120 1.59 21.29 -2.71
C VAL A 120 0.80 22.15 -1.73
N TYR A 121 -0.33 21.65 -1.28
CA TYR A 121 -1.26 22.33 -0.39
C TYR A 121 -1.54 21.47 0.83
N ALA A 122 -2.15 22.06 1.86
CA ALA A 122 -2.64 21.31 3.00
C ALA A 122 -3.95 21.91 3.54
N ALA A 123 -4.87 21.04 3.92
CA ALA A 123 -5.99 21.44 4.77
C ALA A 123 -5.46 21.58 6.20
N ARG A 124 -5.50 22.80 6.72
CA ARG A 124 -5.09 23.09 8.11
C ARG A 124 -6.28 22.89 9.03
N LEU A 125 -6.18 21.89 9.89
CA LEU A 125 -7.17 21.60 10.92
C LEU A 125 -6.80 22.33 12.21
N ARG A 126 -7.77 22.89 12.91
CA ARG A 126 -7.58 23.58 14.19
C ARG A 126 -8.68 23.20 15.17
N ILE A 127 -8.32 22.98 16.42
CA ILE A 127 -9.27 22.76 17.50
C ILE A 127 -9.76 24.13 17.98
N ASN A 128 -11.08 24.36 17.97
CA ASN A 128 -11.75 25.59 18.42
C ASN A 128 -11.20 26.89 17.82
N GLY A 129 -10.52 26.83 16.67
CA GLY A 129 -9.93 28.01 16.02
C GLY A 129 -8.66 28.56 16.70
N GLU A 130 -8.12 27.88 17.69
CA GLU A 130 -6.90 28.27 18.39
C GLU A 130 -5.66 28.12 17.50
N GLU A 131 -4.75 29.09 17.57
CA GLU A 131 -3.49 29.10 16.86
C GLU A 131 -2.34 28.59 17.74
N SER A 132 -2.29 27.29 17.99
CA SER A 132 -1.14 26.70 18.65
C SER A 132 -0.66 25.47 17.87
N ALA A 133 0.64 25.17 17.98
CA ALA A 133 1.21 23.99 17.35
C ALA A 133 0.64 22.68 17.90
N GLU A 134 0.09 22.70 19.10
CA GLU A 134 -0.50 21.55 19.79
C GLU A 134 -1.96 21.31 19.40
N THR A 135 -2.64 22.34 18.86
CA THR A 135 -4.06 22.30 18.51
C THR A 135 -4.30 22.29 17.01
N GLU A 136 -3.26 22.13 16.21
CA GLU A 136 -3.37 22.11 14.75
C GLU A 136 -2.75 20.86 14.12
N ASP A 137 -3.35 20.43 13.01
CA ASP A 137 -2.80 19.39 12.16
C ASP A 137 -2.99 19.76 10.68
N PHE A 138 -2.34 19.01 9.78
CA PHE A 138 -2.34 19.28 8.35
C PHE A 138 -2.60 18.02 7.56
N ILE A 139 -3.52 18.09 6.60
CA ILE A 139 -3.75 17.04 5.61
C ILE A 139 -3.15 17.54 4.29
N PRO A 140 -1.94 17.09 3.90
CA PRO A 140 -1.31 17.52 2.66
C PRO A 140 -2.01 16.89 1.45
N PHE A 141 -2.07 17.67 0.37
CA PHE A 141 -2.56 17.20 -0.93
C PHE A 141 -1.87 17.97 -2.06
N VAL A 142 -1.92 17.42 -3.26
CA VAL A 142 -1.31 18.01 -4.46
C VAL A 142 -2.40 18.49 -5.41
N ILE A 143 -2.22 19.68 -5.95
CA ILE A 143 -2.99 20.18 -7.09
C ILE A 143 -2.08 20.15 -8.29
N LYS A 144 -2.36 19.23 -9.21
CA LYS A 144 -1.65 19.09 -10.47
C LYS A 144 -2.26 19.98 -11.56
N PRO A 145 -1.52 20.26 -12.66
CA PRO A 145 -2.11 20.89 -13.82
C PRO A 145 -3.24 20.03 -14.42
N PRO A 146 -4.15 20.62 -15.18
CA PRO A 146 -5.13 19.84 -15.94
C PRO A 146 -4.44 18.86 -16.89
N LYS A 147 -5.02 17.67 -17.05
CA LYS A 147 -4.46 16.62 -17.93
C LYS A 147 -4.12 17.16 -19.32
N GLY A 148 -2.92 16.85 -19.81
CA GLY A 148 -2.42 17.28 -21.11
C GLY A 148 -2.09 18.78 -21.22
N LYS A 149 -1.95 19.49 -20.09
CA LYS A 149 -1.60 20.91 -20.06
C LYS A 149 -0.47 21.16 -19.06
N ALA A 150 0.70 21.53 -19.54
CA ALA A 150 1.72 22.15 -18.70
C ALA A 150 1.34 23.64 -18.48
N THR A 151 1.39 24.09 -17.21
CA THR A 151 1.18 25.51 -16.87
C THR A 151 2.50 26.22 -16.62
N SER A 152 3.58 25.46 -16.46
CA SER A 152 4.95 25.95 -16.24
C SER A 152 5.96 25.18 -17.07
N LYS A 153 7.17 25.73 -17.21
CA LYS A 153 8.30 25.05 -17.91
C LYS A 153 9.02 24.04 -17.03
N LEU A 154 8.86 24.15 -15.72
CA LEU A 154 9.44 23.28 -14.72
C LEU A 154 8.32 22.43 -14.11
N CYS A 155 8.55 21.12 -14.03
CA CYS A 155 7.66 20.21 -13.33
C CYS A 155 8.45 19.55 -12.19
N PHE A 156 7.92 19.64 -10.98
CA PHE A 156 8.44 18.91 -9.83
C PHE A 156 7.63 17.64 -9.61
N VAL A 157 8.25 16.50 -9.77
CA VAL A 157 7.65 15.19 -9.49
C VAL A 157 7.89 14.85 -8.02
N LEU A 158 6.83 14.85 -7.22
CA LEU A 158 6.90 14.39 -5.82
C LEU A 158 7.07 12.88 -5.77
N PRO A 159 8.09 12.35 -5.09
CA PRO A 159 8.36 10.92 -5.01
C PRO A 159 7.40 10.22 -4.03
N THR A 160 6.11 10.25 -4.34
CA THR A 160 5.04 9.74 -3.47
C THR A 160 5.12 8.24 -3.22
N ASN A 161 5.69 7.45 -4.13
CA ASN A 161 5.96 6.04 -3.89
C ASN A 161 6.99 5.85 -2.76
N SER A 162 8.01 6.71 -2.69
CA SER A 162 8.95 6.71 -1.58
C SER A 162 8.26 7.08 -0.26
N TYR A 163 7.40 8.11 -0.28
CA TYR A 163 6.63 8.48 0.91
C TYR A 163 5.75 7.34 1.41
N LEU A 164 5.08 6.62 0.51
CA LEU A 164 4.24 5.48 0.85
C LEU A 164 5.05 4.30 1.39
N ALA A 165 6.25 4.06 0.86
CA ALA A 165 7.12 3.01 1.36
C ALA A 165 7.51 3.22 2.84
N TYR A 166 7.72 4.49 3.24
CA TYR A 166 8.07 4.86 4.61
C TYR A 166 6.87 5.32 5.45
N SER A 167 5.65 5.25 4.92
CA SER A 167 4.48 5.69 5.67
C SER A 167 4.27 4.84 6.93
N ASN A 168 4.11 5.54 8.06
CA ASN A 168 3.99 4.93 9.40
C ASN A 168 5.20 4.04 9.79
N ASP A 169 6.40 4.36 9.31
CA ASP A 169 7.62 3.72 9.78
C ASP A 169 7.78 3.87 11.29
N ASN A 170 7.91 2.75 11.99
CA ASN A 170 8.08 2.68 13.44
C ASN A 170 9.34 1.92 13.87
N LEU A 171 10.32 1.76 12.98
CA LEU A 171 11.58 1.06 13.29
C LEU A 171 12.32 1.68 14.48
N GLY A 172 12.10 2.96 14.76
CA GLY A 172 12.65 3.67 15.90
C GLY A 172 12.25 3.09 17.24
N THR A 173 11.11 2.42 17.32
CA THR A 173 10.61 1.78 18.56
C THR A 173 11.37 0.49 18.89
N ASN A 174 12.04 -0.14 17.91
CA ASN A 174 12.99 -1.22 18.16
C ASN A 174 14.34 -0.63 18.60
N SER A 175 14.49 -0.38 19.89
CA SER A 175 15.60 0.37 20.46
C SER A 175 16.99 -0.17 20.10
N VAL A 176 17.17 -1.48 20.02
CA VAL A 176 18.47 -2.11 19.71
C VAL A 176 18.86 -1.83 18.26
N VAL A 177 17.96 -2.10 17.31
CA VAL A 177 18.19 -1.87 15.89
C VAL A 177 18.32 -0.39 15.59
N ALA A 178 17.46 0.43 16.18
CA ALA A 178 17.48 1.88 16.00
C ALA A 178 18.79 2.50 16.51
N GLN A 179 19.29 2.09 17.67
CA GLN A 179 20.58 2.56 18.21
C GLN A 179 21.75 2.12 17.34
N LEU A 180 21.72 0.89 16.84
CA LEU A 180 22.76 0.36 15.95
C LEU A 180 22.84 1.16 14.65
N LEU A 181 21.69 1.44 14.04
CA LEU A 181 21.61 2.20 12.79
C LEU A 181 21.96 3.69 12.98
N ALA A 182 21.46 4.29 14.05
CA ALA A 182 21.66 5.72 14.33
C ALA A 182 23.05 6.03 14.94
N GLY A 183 23.72 5.03 15.51
CA GLY A 183 24.93 5.24 16.32
C GLY A 183 24.68 6.05 17.59
N LYS A 184 23.44 6.27 17.99
CA LYS A 184 22.99 7.05 19.15
C LYS A 184 21.60 6.59 19.61
N VAL A 185 21.18 7.03 20.77
CA VAL A 185 19.78 6.83 21.23
C VAL A 185 18.84 7.63 20.33
N PRO A 186 17.85 6.98 19.68
CA PRO A 186 16.88 7.68 18.84
C PRO A 186 15.96 8.56 19.68
N VAL A 187 15.52 9.67 19.08
CA VAL A 187 14.53 10.57 19.69
C VAL A 187 13.17 10.25 19.07
N LEU A 188 12.27 9.70 19.89
CA LEU A 188 10.91 9.38 19.48
C LEU A 188 9.98 10.57 19.76
N ALA A 189 9.12 10.89 18.79
CA ALA A 189 8.02 11.82 18.97
C ALA A 189 6.78 11.08 19.52
N ALA A 190 5.79 11.83 20.00
CA ALA A 190 4.52 11.25 20.46
C ALA A 190 3.82 10.45 19.35
N SER A 191 3.95 10.89 18.08
CA SER A 191 3.42 10.17 16.92
C SER A 191 4.08 8.81 16.72
N ASP A 192 5.38 8.67 17.00
CA ASP A 192 6.09 7.38 16.85
C ASP A 192 5.61 6.37 17.91
N LEU A 193 5.38 6.84 19.13
CA LEU A 193 4.83 6.02 20.22
C LEU A 193 3.39 5.61 19.90
N TYR A 194 2.59 6.56 19.43
CA TYR A 194 1.21 6.32 19.03
C TYR A 194 1.11 5.26 17.91
N LEU A 195 1.94 5.36 16.89
CA LEU A 195 1.99 4.37 15.80
C LEU A 195 2.39 2.98 16.29
N ASN A 196 3.25 2.89 17.29
CA ASN A 196 3.64 1.60 17.87
C ASN A 196 2.47 0.92 18.60
N GLU A 197 1.57 1.70 19.17
CA GLU A 197 0.35 1.23 19.87
C GLU A 197 -0.81 0.96 18.90
N HIS A 198 -0.79 1.54 17.70
CA HIS A 198 -1.86 1.54 16.71
C HIS A 198 -1.42 0.92 15.37
N ARG A 199 -1.04 -0.35 15.41
CA ARG A 199 -0.62 -1.10 14.20
C ARG A 199 -1.75 -1.26 13.17
N GLU A 200 -3.01 -1.13 13.60
CA GLU A 200 -4.20 -1.14 12.73
C GLU A 200 -4.21 -0.01 11.70
N TYR A 201 -3.38 1.04 11.85
CA TYR A 201 -3.18 2.07 10.82
C TYR A 201 -2.28 1.64 9.67
N GLY A 202 -1.82 0.40 9.71
CA GLY A 202 -0.97 -0.21 8.71
C GLY A 202 0.50 0.17 8.85
N LEU A 203 1.32 -0.72 8.38
CA LEU A 203 2.77 -0.69 8.54
C LEU A 203 3.47 -0.07 7.34
N SER A 204 4.73 0.33 7.50
CA SER A 204 5.60 0.69 6.39
C SER A 204 6.13 -0.56 5.69
N THR A 205 6.59 -0.42 4.43
CA THR A 205 7.24 -1.54 3.73
C THR A 205 8.62 -1.89 4.31
N TYR A 206 9.10 -1.15 5.30
CA TYR A 206 10.31 -1.45 6.07
C TYR A 206 10.02 -2.17 7.38
N SER A 207 8.75 -2.33 7.71
CA SER A 207 8.30 -3.03 8.92
C SER A 207 8.10 -4.52 8.65
N LYS A 208 7.76 -5.25 9.70
CA LYS A 208 7.42 -6.67 9.63
C LYS A 208 6.01 -6.88 10.18
N HIS A 209 5.30 -7.81 9.57
CA HIS A 209 4.05 -8.34 10.10
C HIS A 209 4.26 -9.05 11.44
N SER A 210 3.17 -9.37 12.12
CA SER A 210 3.19 -10.07 13.42
C SER A 210 3.87 -11.43 13.36
N ASP A 211 3.85 -12.10 12.20
CA ASP A 211 4.51 -13.38 11.94
C ASP A 211 6.00 -13.25 11.56
N GLY A 212 6.51 -12.02 11.45
CA GLY A 212 7.90 -11.72 11.11
C GLY A 212 8.19 -11.63 9.61
N SER A 213 7.20 -11.85 8.73
CA SER A 213 7.35 -11.64 7.30
C SER A 213 7.41 -10.14 6.95
N GLY A 214 7.99 -9.81 5.78
CA GLY A 214 8.12 -8.42 5.33
C GLY A 214 6.81 -7.86 4.79
N VAL A 215 6.53 -6.59 5.07
CA VAL A 215 5.40 -5.85 4.51
C VAL A 215 5.69 -5.52 3.05
N ALA A 216 4.87 -6.01 2.14
CA ALA A 216 5.07 -5.86 0.69
C ALA A 216 4.18 -4.77 0.07
N ILE A 217 3.15 -4.31 0.76
CA ILE A 217 2.12 -3.42 0.23
C ILE A 217 1.94 -2.21 1.14
N SER A 218 1.75 -1.05 0.54
CA SER A 218 1.40 0.19 1.23
C SER A 218 0.23 0.86 0.53
N SER A 219 -0.54 1.65 1.25
CA SER A 219 -1.69 2.40 0.74
C SER A 219 -1.71 3.82 1.30
N ARG A 220 -2.21 4.76 0.48
CA ARG A 220 -2.53 6.13 0.92
C ARG A 220 -3.93 6.27 1.52
N LEU A 221 -4.78 5.25 1.41
CA LEU A 221 -6.16 5.25 1.89
C LEU A 221 -6.26 4.81 3.36
N ARG A 222 -5.34 5.28 4.18
CA ARG A 222 -5.21 4.98 5.60
C ARG A 222 -4.61 6.17 6.35
N PRO A 223 -4.67 6.24 7.71
CA PRO A 223 -3.96 7.26 8.45
C PRO A 223 -2.45 7.19 8.18
N ILE A 224 -1.85 8.31 7.80
CA ILE A 224 -0.40 8.42 7.62
C ILE A 224 0.09 9.55 8.51
N LEU A 225 0.72 9.20 9.65
CA LEU A 225 1.09 10.16 10.68
C LEU A 225 2.43 10.84 10.43
N ASN A 226 3.29 10.25 9.63
CA ASN A 226 4.63 10.79 9.35
C ASN A 226 4.73 11.59 8.04
N MET A 227 3.64 11.74 7.28
CA MET A 227 3.59 12.62 6.11
C MET A 227 2.92 13.96 6.45
N ARG A 228 3.60 14.77 7.27
CA ARG A 228 3.11 16.04 7.77
C ARG A 228 4.19 17.11 7.70
N PRO A 229 3.86 18.39 7.45
CA PRO A 229 4.86 19.44 7.28
C PRO A 229 5.84 19.63 8.44
N LYS A 230 5.45 19.22 9.64
CA LYS A 230 6.27 19.39 10.88
C LYS A 230 6.89 18.08 11.38
N TYR A 231 6.70 16.98 10.70
CA TYR A 231 7.25 15.69 11.14
C TYR A 231 8.78 15.70 11.12
N ARG A 232 9.37 15.11 12.16
CA ARG A 232 10.82 14.87 12.27
C ARG A 232 11.08 13.40 12.42
N HIS A 233 11.98 12.89 11.61
CA HIS A 233 12.29 11.47 11.59
C HIS A 233 13.10 11.05 12.85
N TRP A 234 12.77 9.90 13.41
CA TRP A 234 13.40 9.36 14.62
C TRP A 234 14.91 9.09 14.48
N LEU A 235 15.37 8.72 13.28
CA LEU A 235 16.77 8.38 13.02
C LEU A 235 17.68 9.62 13.04
N SER A 236 17.24 10.67 12.38
CA SER A 236 17.92 11.95 12.41
C SER A 236 16.84 13.00 12.72
N PRO A 237 16.78 13.65 13.89
CA PRO A 237 15.70 14.57 14.22
C PRO A 237 15.65 15.80 13.30
N SER A 238 15.54 15.54 12.02
CA SER A 238 15.46 16.47 10.91
C SER A 238 14.21 16.21 10.08
N LEU A 239 13.89 17.09 9.16
CA LEU A 239 12.80 16.91 8.20
C LEU A 239 13.10 15.69 7.31
N TRP A 240 12.05 15.00 6.90
CA TRP A 240 12.14 13.74 6.19
C TRP A 240 11.03 13.61 5.15
N GLN A 241 11.32 13.01 3.99
CA GLN A 241 10.35 12.76 2.92
C GLN A 241 9.61 14.05 2.50
N LEU A 242 8.27 14.08 2.51
CA LEU A 242 7.45 15.20 2.09
C LEU A 242 7.92 16.55 2.64
N ASN A 243 8.13 16.63 3.94
CA ASN A 243 8.52 17.91 4.57
C ASN A 243 9.97 18.32 4.28
N ALA A 244 10.85 17.40 3.90
CA ALA A 244 12.16 17.74 3.34
C ALA A 244 12.01 18.30 1.91
N ASP A 245 11.17 17.68 1.09
CA ASP A 245 10.93 18.11 -0.29
C ASP A 245 10.19 19.46 -0.37
N LEU A 246 9.41 19.82 0.66
CA LEU A 246 8.81 21.15 0.78
C LEU A 246 9.85 22.30 0.81
N HIS A 247 11.11 22.05 1.18
CA HIS A 247 12.17 23.04 1.07
C HIS A 247 12.43 23.44 -0.40
N LEU A 248 12.32 22.48 -1.33
CA LEU A 248 12.48 22.80 -2.74
C LEU A 248 11.31 23.63 -3.26
N THR A 249 10.08 23.28 -2.92
CA THR A 249 8.90 24.06 -3.34
C THR A 249 8.91 25.45 -2.72
N ASP A 250 9.30 25.58 -1.44
CA ASP A 250 9.45 26.86 -0.75
C ASP A 250 10.53 27.73 -1.43
N TRP A 251 11.68 27.15 -1.76
CA TRP A 251 12.74 27.85 -2.48
C TRP A 251 12.29 28.31 -3.87
N LEU A 252 11.56 27.50 -4.63
CA LEU A 252 11.01 27.87 -5.93
C LEU A 252 10.03 29.04 -5.80
N GLU A 253 9.14 29.00 -4.82
CA GLU A 253 8.19 30.10 -4.52
C GLU A 253 8.94 31.39 -4.12
N GLU A 254 9.92 31.29 -3.21
CA GLU A 254 10.75 32.46 -2.80
C GLU A 254 11.45 33.11 -3.99
N LYS A 255 11.99 32.30 -4.91
CA LYS A 255 12.68 32.76 -6.12
C LYS A 255 11.70 33.18 -7.23
N LYS A 256 10.39 33.04 -7.01
CA LYS A 256 9.34 33.35 -8.00
C LYS A 256 9.55 32.59 -9.31
N ILE A 257 9.97 31.35 -9.21
CA ILE A 257 10.09 30.42 -10.33
C ILE A 257 8.77 29.68 -10.46
N ASP A 258 8.10 29.81 -11.61
CA ASP A 258 6.87 29.06 -11.86
C ASP A 258 7.19 27.58 -12.07
N PHE A 259 6.42 26.71 -11.42
CA PHE A 259 6.55 25.26 -11.51
C PHE A 259 5.19 24.59 -11.39
N ASP A 260 5.08 23.44 -12.02
CA ASP A 260 3.98 22.48 -11.85
C ASP A 260 4.41 21.38 -10.89
N VAL A 261 3.45 20.77 -10.19
CA VAL A 261 3.68 19.62 -9.31
C VAL A 261 2.81 18.45 -9.76
N VAL A 262 3.42 17.29 -9.86
CA VAL A 262 2.76 16.00 -10.10
C VAL A 262 3.30 14.96 -9.13
N THR A 263 2.60 13.83 -9.02
CA THR A 263 3.01 12.70 -8.18
C THR A 263 3.51 11.52 -9.03
N ASP A 264 4.17 10.56 -8.41
CA ASP A 264 4.53 9.29 -9.09
C ASP A 264 3.28 8.59 -9.65
N GLU A 265 2.14 8.65 -8.94
CA GLU A 265 0.88 8.07 -9.40
C GLU A 265 0.37 8.77 -10.65
N ASP A 266 0.44 10.10 -10.71
CA ASP A 266 0.08 10.87 -11.90
C ASP A 266 0.97 10.52 -13.09
N LEU A 267 2.28 10.42 -12.86
CA LEU A 267 3.23 10.03 -13.89
C LEU A 267 2.96 8.62 -14.40
N HIS A 268 2.60 7.69 -13.52
CA HIS A 268 2.24 6.32 -13.89
C HIS A 268 0.93 6.25 -14.71
N LEU A 269 -0.08 7.01 -14.32
CA LEU A 269 -1.41 6.95 -14.93
C LEU A 269 -1.51 7.76 -16.24
N GLU A 270 -0.81 8.88 -16.32
CA GLU A 270 -0.93 9.82 -17.43
C GLU A 270 0.33 9.85 -18.32
N GLY A 271 1.44 9.30 -17.84
CA GLY A 271 2.69 9.25 -18.58
C GLY A 271 3.31 10.64 -18.74
N VAL A 272 3.98 10.82 -19.87
CA VAL A 272 4.62 12.08 -20.28
C VAL A 272 3.84 12.79 -21.40
N GLU A 273 2.54 12.54 -21.47
CA GLU A 273 1.65 13.15 -22.47
C GLU A 273 1.47 14.65 -22.27
#